data_949203b880ed599d62d40d51120745df
#
_entry.id   949203b880ed599d62d40d51120745df
#
_cell.length_a   1.000
_cell.length_b   1.000
_cell.length_c   1.000
_cell.angle_alpha   90.00
_cell.angle_beta   90.00
_cell.angle_gamma   90.00
#
_symmetry.space_group_name_H-M   'P 1'
#
loop_
_entity.id
_entity.type
_entity.pdbx_description
1 polymer ?
#
loop_
_entity_poly.entity_id
_entity_poly.type
_entity_poly.pdbx_seq_one_letter_code
_entity_poly.pdbx_strand_id
1 'polypeptide(L)'
;VGMDIDAVVFKTMQMKNQSVGPKGLDTLREIISSTDLPFVLKGIMHPRDAEFAVEAGAKAIIVSNHGGRVLDQMRGTMEILPEITKAVKGHIQIMIDGGFRSGVDVIKALALGAETVLIGRPVAVAAVGMYDKGVSFYLEHIRKELITAMILSGCSDISKITEDVIFHKSFSKRNRTLRVVNG
;
A
#
# COMPACT_ATOMS: atom_id res chain seq x y z
N VAL A 1 -9.47 -8.28 10.88
CA VAL A 1 -8.77 -9.51 10.49
C VAL A 1 -8.30 -9.41 9.04
N GLY A 2 -7.37 -10.27 8.59
CA GLY A 2 -6.88 -10.20 7.22
C GLY A 2 -6.32 -11.51 6.72
N MET A 3 -6.18 -11.60 5.39
CA MET A 3 -5.64 -12.77 4.72
C MET A 3 -4.67 -12.35 3.61
N ASP A 4 -3.49 -12.99 3.59
CA ASP A 4 -2.59 -12.93 2.44
C ASP A 4 -3.11 -13.86 1.34
N ILE A 5 -3.34 -13.33 0.14
CA ILE A 5 -3.77 -14.13 -1.02
C ILE A 5 -2.60 -14.52 -1.93
N ASP A 6 -1.44 -13.93 -1.72
CA ASP A 6 -0.21 -14.15 -2.49
C ASP A 6 0.73 -15.20 -1.88
N ALA A 7 0.43 -15.71 -0.68
CA ALA A 7 1.32 -16.60 0.08
C ALA A 7 1.32 -18.07 -0.38
N VAL A 8 0.61 -18.41 -1.45
CA VAL A 8 0.41 -19.81 -1.91
C VAL A 8 1.69 -20.55 -2.27
N VAL A 9 2.75 -19.82 -2.63
CA VAL A 9 4.04 -20.40 -3.06
C VAL A 9 5.09 -20.47 -1.96
N PHE A 10 4.78 -20.03 -0.74
CA PHE A 10 5.76 -20.02 0.33
C PHE A 10 6.11 -21.45 0.81
N LYS A 11 7.41 -21.78 0.75
CA LYS A 11 7.93 -23.08 1.23
C LYS A 11 7.53 -23.37 2.68
N THR A 12 7.42 -22.34 3.53
CA THR A 12 6.99 -22.52 4.92
C THR A 12 5.56 -23.04 5.06
N MET A 13 4.66 -22.64 4.14
CA MET A 13 3.29 -23.16 4.11
C MET A 13 3.26 -24.60 3.64
N GLN A 14 4.04 -24.92 2.60
CA GLN A 14 4.19 -26.30 2.11
C GLN A 14 4.79 -27.24 3.18
N MET A 15 5.85 -26.79 3.89
CA MET A 15 6.47 -27.56 4.95
C MET A 15 5.54 -27.85 6.15
N LYS A 16 4.55 -27.00 6.37
CA LYS A 16 3.53 -27.19 7.43
C LYS A 16 2.31 -27.94 6.96
N ASN A 17 2.31 -28.51 5.75
CA ASN A 17 1.17 -29.18 5.12
C ASN A 17 -0.12 -28.34 5.15
N GLN A 18 0.02 -27.00 5.12
CA GLN A 18 -1.14 -26.12 5.06
C GLN A 18 -1.67 -26.10 3.63
N SER A 19 -2.94 -26.42 3.47
CA SER A 19 -3.62 -26.30 2.18
C SER A 19 -3.79 -24.83 1.84
N VAL A 20 -2.92 -24.32 0.97
CA VAL A 20 -3.01 -22.98 0.39
C VAL A 20 -3.25 -23.10 -1.11
N GLY A 21 -4.13 -22.29 -1.64
CA GLY A 21 -4.49 -22.31 -3.06
C GLY A 21 -5.22 -21.04 -3.46
N PRO A 22 -5.43 -20.84 -4.78
CA PRO A 22 -6.17 -19.69 -5.27
C PRO A 22 -7.58 -19.65 -4.67
N LYS A 23 -8.09 -18.45 -4.45
CA LYS A 23 -9.44 -18.22 -3.92
C LYS A 23 -10.27 -17.50 -4.99
N GLY A 24 -11.38 -18.13 -5.38
CA GLY A 24 -12.38 -17.47 -6.21
C GLY A 24 -13.23 -16.49 -5.39
N LEU A 25 -14.01 -15.67 -6.12
CA LEU A 25 -14.86 -14.64 -5.50
C LEU A 25 -15.82 -15.19 -4.45
N ASP A 26 -16.48 -16.31 -4.74
CA ASP A 26 -17.44 -16.91 -3.80
C ASP A 26 -16.77 -17.42 -2.54
N THR A 27 -15.59 -18.05 -2.66
CA THR A 27 -14.79 -18.47 -1.50
C THR A 27 -14.35 -17.24 -0.66
N LEU A 28 -13.98 -16.13 -1.29
CA LEU A 28 -13.62 -14.89 -0.58
C LEU A 28 -14.84 -14.33 0.16
N ARG A 29 -16.02 -14.32 -0.46
CA ARG A 29 -17.27 -13.89 0.19
C ARG A 29 -17.59 -14.74 1.41
N GLU A 30 -17.48 -16.05 1.28
CA GLU A 30 -17.71 -16.99 2.40
C GLU A 30 -16.73 -16.70 3.56
N ILE A 31 -15.43 -16.59 3.28
CA ILE A 31 -14.42 -16.30 4.28
C ILE A 31 -14.68 -14.94 4.95
N ILE A 32 -14.97 -13.91 4.19
CA ILE A 32 -15.20 -12.55 4.71
C ILE A 32 -16.46 -12.53 5.57
N SER A 33 -17.53 -13.22 5.15
CA SER A 33 -18.79 -13.27 5.89
C SER A 33 -18.74 -14.15 7.15
N SER A 34 -17.67 -14.92 7.36
CA SER A 34 -17.49 -15.74 8.57
C SER A 34 -17.16 -14.93 9.83
N THR A 35 -17.00 -13.61 9.71
CA THR A 35 -16.67 -12.71 10.82
C THR A 35 -17.31 -11.34 10.63
N ASP A 36 -17.71 -10.71 11.73
CA ASP A 36 -18.21 -9.33 11.74
C ASP A 36 -17.08 -8.29 11.79
N LEU A 37 -15.81 -8.73 11.93
CA LEU A 37 -14.66 -7.82 11.97
C LEU A 37 -14.32 -7.30 10.57
N PRO A 38 -13.82 -6.05 10.45
CA PRO A 38 -13.31 -5.54 9.18
C PRO A 38 -12.28 -6.48 8.59
N PHE A 39 -12.47 -6.87 7.33
CA PHE A 39 -11.60 -7.83 6.65
C PHE A 39 -10.66 -7.12 5.67
N VAL A 40 -9.37 -7.49 5.71
CA VAL A 40 -8.31 -6.94 4.87
C VAL A 40 -7.75 -8.02 3.96
N LEU A 41 -7.72 -7.79 2.66
CA LEU A 41 -7.05 -8.66 1.69
C LEU A 41 -5.68 -8.09 1.33
N LYS A 42 -4.62 -8.90 1.52
CA LYS A 42 -3.25 -8.51 1.22
C LYS A 42 -2.66 -9.34 0.07
N GLY A 43 -1.77 -8.73 -0.72
CA GLY A 43 -1.17 -9.36 -1.89
C GLY A 43 -1.84 -8.92 -3.19
N ILE A 44 -2.49 -7.78 -3.19
CA ILE A 44 -3.18 -7.23 -4.37
C ILE A 44 -2.14 -6.55 -5.27
N MET A 45 -1.98 -7.08 -6.48
CA MET A 45 -1.04 -6.56 -7.48
C MET A 45 -1.68 -6.34 -8.86
N HIS A 46 -3.01 -6.42 -8.94
CA HIS A 46 -3.74 -6.18 -10.17
C HIS A 46 -5.06 -5.44 -9.88
N PRO A 47 -5.49 -4.46 -10.72
CA PRO A 47 -6.74 -3.73 -10.52
C PRO A 47 -7.96 -4.63 -10.38
N ARG A 48 -8.05 -5.71 -11.19
CA ARG A 48 -9.15 -6.66 -11.12
C ARG A 48 -9.23 -7.41 -9.79
N ASP A 49 -8.09 -7.72 -9.16
CA ASP A 49 -8.08 -8.36 -7.84
C ASP A 49 -8.59 -7.38 -6.77
N ALA A 50 -8.30 -6.08 -6.94
CA ALA A 50 -8.85 -5.04 -6.08
C ALA A 50 -10.37 -4.90 -6.25
N GLU A 51 -10.89 -4.96 -7.48
CA GLU A 51 -12.32 -5.00 -7.77
C GLU A 51 -12.99 -6.22 -7.13
N PHE A 52 -12.38 -7.40 -7.23
CA PHE A 52 -12.87 -8.61 -6.56
C PHE A 52 -12.87 -8.47 -5.04
N ALA A 53 -11.88 -7.79 -4.46
CA ALA A 53 -11.88 -7.50 -3.03
C ALA A 53 -13.08 -6.64 -2.60
N VAL A 54 -13.43 -5.62 -3.40
CA VAL A 54 -14.63 -4.81 -3.19
C VAL A 54 -15.90 -5.67 -3.29
N GLU A 55 -16.03 -6.45 -4.36
CA GLU A 55 -17.18 -7.34 -4.58
C GLU A 55 -17.36 -8.40 -3.50
N ALA A 56 -16.24 -8.88 -2.93
CA ALA A 56 -16.24 -9.84 -1.83
C ALA A 56 -16.63 -9.21 -0.47
N GLY A 57 -16.66 -7.88 -0.37
CA GLY A 57 -17.02 -7.16 0.85
C GLY A 57 -15.86 -6.84 1.78
N ALA A 58 -14.61 -6.94 1.31
CA ALA A 58 -13.44 -6.51 2.08
C ALA A 58 -13.51 -5.01 2.41
N LYS A 59 -13.00 -4.63 3.58
CA LYS A 59 -12.98 -3.23 4.04
C LYS A 59 -11.69 -2.51 3.66
N ALA A 60 -10.62 -3.26 3.45
CA ALA A 60 -9.35 -2.72 2.99
C ALA A 60 -8.60 -3.73 2.13
N ILE A 61 -7.72 -3.20 1.28
CA ILE A 61 -6.71 -3.98 0.56
C ILE A 61 -5.31 -3.50 0.93
N ILE A 62 -4.34 -4.40 0.84
CA ILE A 62 -2.93 -4.06 0.89
C ILE A 62 -2.32 -4.38 -0.47
N VAL A 63 -1.93 -3.33 -1.20
CA VAL A 63 -1.12 -3.46 -2.43
C VAL A 63 0.27 -3.95 -2.01
N SER A 64 0.58 -5.19 -2.37
CA SER A 64 1.75 -5.89 -1.85
C SER A 64 2.21 -6.98 -2.80
N ASN A 65 3.52 -7.04 -3.05
CA ASN A 65 4.21 -8.18 -3.69
C ASN A 65 5.04 -8.98 -2.68
N HIS A 66 4.67 -8.87 -1.39
CA HIS A 66 5.34 -9.53 -0.27
C HIS A 66 6.84 -9.22 -0.17
N GLY A 67 7.22 -7.99 -0.56
CA GLY A 67 8.61 -7.55 -0.60
C GLY A 67 9.44 -8.22 -1.71
N GLY A 68 8.80 -8.59 -2.82
CA GLY A 68 9.40 -9.24 -3.98
C GLY A 68 9.65 -10.74 -3.79
N ARG A 69 9.04 -11.39 -2.79
CA ARG A 69 9.32 -12.80 -2.43
C ARG A 69 8.35 -13.80 -3.06
N VAL A 70 7.25 -13.35 -3.64
CA VAL A 70 6.19 -14.21 -4.17
C VAL A 70 6.52 -14.65 -5.59
N LEU A 71 6.75 -13.71 -6.47
CA LEU A 71 7.08 -13.95 -7.87
C LEU A 71 8.13 -12.93 -8.30
N ASP A 72 9.20 -13.42 -8.92
CA ASP A 72 10.25 -12.57 -9.46
C ASP A 72 9.77 -11.81 -10.70
N GLN A 73 10.42 -10.69 -11.00
CA GLN A 73 10.16 -9.84 -12.16
C GLN A 73 8.75 -9.23 -12.20
N MET A 74 8.04 -9.21 -11.07
CA MET A 74 6.80 -8.45 -10.94
C MET A 74 7.08 -6.94 -10.87
N ARG A 75 6.06 -6.16 -11.21
CA ARG A 75 6.07 -4.70 -11.01
C ARG A 75 6.23 -4.36 -9.53
N GLY A 76 6.85 -3.22 -9.24
CA GLY A 76 6.86 -2.65 -7.90
C GLY A 76 5.44 -2.23 -7.46
N THR A 77 5.20 -2.27 -6.15
CA THR A 77 3.88 -1.90 -5.60
C THR A 77 3.52 -0.45 -5.88
N MET A 78 4.50 0.46 -5.86
CA MET A 78 4.32 1.86 -6.24
C MET A 78 4.01 2.06 -7.73
N GLU A 79 4.44 1.15 -8.60
CA GLU A 79 4.19 1.23 -10.04
C GLU A 79 2.75 0.85 -10.38
N ILE A 80 2.17 -0.11 -9.65
CA ILE A 80 0.80 -0.57 -9.89
C ILE A 80 -0.25 0.23 -9.10
N LEU A 81 0.16 0.93 -8.02
CA LEU A 81 -0.74 1.67 -7.15
C LEU A 81 -1.68 2.63 -7.89
N PRO A 82 -1.22 3.46 -8.87
CA PRO A 82 -2.12 4.37 -9.58
C PRO A 82 -3.25 3.66 -10.34
N GLU A 83 -2.97 2.49 -10.90
CA GLU A 83 -3.97 1.70 -11.63
C GLU A 83 -5.00 1.11 -10.67
N ILE A 84 -4.56 0.57 -9.53
CA ILE A 84 -5.42 0.05 -8.47
C ILE A 84 -6.27 1.18 -7.87
N THR A 85 -5.64 2.31 -7.54
CA THR A 85 -6.36 3.49 -7.02
C THR A 85 -7.45 3.93 -7.99
N LYS A 86 -7.15 4.02 -9.28
CA LYS A 86 -8.14 4.40 -10.29
C LYS A 86 -9.34 3.44 -10.34
N ALA A 87 -9.10 2.14 -10.12
CA ALA A 87 -10.15 1.12 -10.18
C ALA A 87 -11.08 1.16 -8.96
N VAL A 88 -10.55 1.39 -7.74
CA VAL A 88 -11.32 1.13 -6.51
C VAL A 88 -11.35 2.28 -5.50
N LYS A 89 -10.78 3.46 -5.80
CA LYS A 89 -10.79 4.62 -4.89
C LYS A 89 -12.21 5.02 -4.50
N GLY A 90 -12.43 5.17 -3.21
CA GLY A 90 -13.74 5.51 -2.64
C GLY A 90 -14.65 4.31 -2.37
N HIS A 91 -14.28 3.11 -2.81
CA HIS A 91 -15.03 1.88 -2.56
C HIS A 91 -14.41 1.01 -1.47
N ILE A 92 -13.10 1.12 -1.26
CA ILE A 92 -12.33 0.32 -0.31
C ILE A 92 -11.13 1.11 0.16
N GLN A 93 -10.69 0.90 1.41
CA GLN A 93 -9.46 1.51 1.91
C GLN A 93 -8.24 0.90 1.24
N ILE A 94 -7.31 1.74 0.77
CA ILE A 94 -6.12 1.32 0.04
C ILE A 94 -4.89 1.49 0.94
N MET A 95 -4.29 0.39 1.33
CA MET A 95 -2.99 0.34 2.02
C MET A 95 -1.92 -0.18 1.05
N ILE A 96 -0.66 0.11 1.35
CA ILE A 96 0.46 -0.35 0.53
C ILE A 96 1.65 -0.76 1.39
N ASP A 97 2.37 -1.78 0.95
CA ASP A 97 3.70 -2.14 1.47
C ASP A 97 4.73 -2.32 0.34
N GLY A 98 5.94 -2.67 0.70
CA GLY A 98 7.00 -3.02 -0.25
C GLY A 98 8.01 -1.89 -0.49
N GLY A 99 9.15 -1.98 0.18
CA GLY A 99 10.31 -1.12 -0.08
C GLY A 99 10.33 0.22 0.64
N PHE A 100 9.32 0.60 1.40
CA PHE A 100 9.26 1.86 2.14
C PHE A 100 10.33 1.95 3.22
N ARG A 101 11.11 3.04 3.22
CA ARG A 101 12.22 3.27 4.14
C ARG A 101 12.35 4.70 4.64
N SER A 102 11.66 5.65 4.01
CA SER A 102 11.75 7.08 4.29
C SER A 102 10.39 7.76 4.31
N GLY A 103 10.31 8.92 4.96
CA GLY A 103 9.12 9.78 4.90
C GLY A 103 8.82 10.26 3.48
N VAL A 104 9.85 10.35 2.62
CA VAL A 104 9.69 10.70 1.21
C VAL A 104 9.00 9.56 0.43
N ASP A 105 9.24 8.30 0.78
CA ASP A 105 8.50 7.19 0.17
C ASP A 105 7.03 7.24 0.59
N VAL A 106 6.77 7.58 1.87
CA VAL A 106 5.40 7.70 2.39
C VAL A 106 4.62 8.77 1.66
N ILE A 107 5.16 10.01 1.51
CA ILE A 107 4.43 11.09 0.82
C ILE A 107 4.12 10.73 -0.63
N LYS A 108 5.01 10.00 -1.31
CA LYS A 108 4.76 9.53 -2.69
C LYS A 108 3.59 8.54 -2.75
N ALA A 109 3.52 7.60 -1.79
CA ALA A 109 2.43 6.64 -1.75
C ALA A 109 1.08 7.32 -1.48
N LEU A 110 1.04 8.26 -0.53
CA LEU A 110 -0.15 9.04 -0.24
C LEU A 110 -0.59 9.85 -1.46
N ALA A 111 0.35 10.51 -2.15
CA ALA A 111 0.09 11.25 -3.38
C ALA A 111 -0.52 10.37 -4.49
N LEU A 112 -0.14 9.10 -4.58
CA LEU A 112 -0.67 8.12 -5.54
C LEU A 112 -1.95 7.44 -5.07
N GLY A 113 -2.49 7.82 -3.91
CA GLY A 113 -3.80 7.43 -3.45
C GLY A 113 -3.85 6.30 -2.43
N ALA A 114 -2.71 5.89 -1.87
CA ALA A 114 -2.72 5.08 -0.67
C ALA A 114 -3.16 5.92 0.54
N GLU A 115 -3.86 5.29 1.49
CA GLU A 115 -4.29 5.91 2.74
C GLU A 115 -3.40 5.50 3.92
N THR A 116 -2.69 4.39 3.77
CA THR A 116 -1.81 3.84 4.81
C THR A 116 -0.61 3.15 4.17
N VAL A 117 0.56 3.34 4.79
CA VAL A 117 1.81 2.69 4.38
C VAL A 117 2.27 1.73 5.48
N LEU A 118 2.60 0.50 5.10
CA LEU A 118 3.13 -0.50 6.01
C LEU A 118 4.64 -0.68 5.78
N ILE A 119 5.39 -0.74 6.88
CA ILE A 119 6.84 -0.90 6.86
C ILE A 119 7.21 -2.18 7.61
N GLY A 120 7.81 -3.14 6.93
CA GLY A 120 8.17 -4.43 7.50
C GLY A 120 9.63 -4.50 7.95
N ARG A 121 10.52 -4.88 7.03
CA ARG A 121 11.94 -5.18 7.33
C ARG A 121 12.70 -4.08 8.10
N PRO A 122 12.59 -2.79 7.78
CA PRO A 122 13.28 -1.76 8.54
C PRO A 122 12.84 -1.70 10.01
N VAL A 123 11.55 -1.87 10.30
CA VAL A 123 11.01 -1.94 11.66
C VAL A 123 11.54 -3.18 12.39
N ALA A 124 11.60 -4.34 11.71
CA ALA A 124 12.16 -5.54 12.30
C ALA A 124 13.65 -5.37 12.65
N VAL A 125 14.45 -4.74 11.77
CA VAL A 125 15.86 -4.42 12.04
C VAL A 125 15.99 -3.48 13.23
N ALA A 126 15.16 -2.44 13.31
CA ALA A 126 15.16 -1.51 14.44
C ALA A 126 14.80 -2.21 15.77
N ALA A 127 13.84 -3.12 15.73
CA ALA A 127 13.44 -3.92 16.89
C ALA A 127 14.58 -4.85 17.38
N VAL A 128 15.27 -5.52 16.44
CA VAL A 128 16.44 -6.36 16.78
C VAL A 128 17.60 -5.52 17.33
N GLY A 129 17.81 -4.31 16.79
CA GLY A 129 18.90 -3.45 17.20
C GLY A 129 18.74 -2.84 18.58
N MET A 130 17.56 -2.35 18.92
CA MET A 130 17.29 -1.60 20.15
C MET A 130 15.90 -1.85 20.75
N TYR A 131 15.26 -2.98 20.44
CA TYR A 131 13.92 -3.34 20.91
C TYR A 131 12.87 -2.22 20.64
N ASP A 132 12.03 -1.91 21.62
CA ASP A 132 11.00 -0.87 21.56
C ASP A 132 11.56 0.52 21.27
N LYS A 133 12.72 0.86 21.84
CA LYS A 133 13.40 2.13 21.59
C LYS A 133 13.83 2.27 20.13
N GLY A 134 14.32 1.19 19.53
CA GLY A 134 14.70 1.18 18.11
C GLY A 134 13.52 1.42 17.18
N VAL A 135 12.39 0.77 17.47
CA VAL A 135 11.14 0.96 16.71
C VAL A 135 10.66 2.41 16.84
N SER A 136 10.59 2.92 18.07
CA SER A 136 10.16 4.30 18.34
C SER A 136 11.06 5.33 17.65
N PHE A 137 12.39 5.13 17.73
CA PHE A 137 13.35 6.00 17.05
C PHE A 137 13.16 6.00 15.53
N TYR A 138 13.00 4.81 14.93
CA TYR A 138 12.82 4.68 13.49
C TYR A 138 11.51 5.31 13.02
N LEU A 139 10.40 5.08 13.71
CA LEU A 139 9.11 5.66 13.34
C LEU A 139 9.12 7.19 13.48
N GLU A 140 9.76 7.73 14.53
CA GLU A 140 9.92 9.17 14.69
C GLU A 140 10.81 9.78 13.60
N HIS A 141 11.83 9.06 13.14
CA HIS A 141 12.66 9.48 12.00
C HIS A 141 11.82 9.59 10.73
N ILE A 142 11.06 8.55 10.38
CA ILE A 142 10.14 8.55 9.23
C ILE A 142 9.14 9.71 9.33
N ARG A 143 8.58 9.94 10.52
CA ARG A 143 7.63 11.03 10.77
C ARG A 143 8.25 12.40 10.49
N LYS A 144 9.48 12.64 10.96
CA LYS A 144 10.19 13.90 10.70
C LYS A 144 10.49 14.12 9.24
N GLU A 145 10.93 13.09 8.52
CA GLU A 145 11.15 13.16 7.08
C GLU A 145 9.86 13.44 6.32
N LEU A 146 8.74 12.81 6.69
CA LEU A 146 7.44 13.06 6.08
C LEU A 146 7.01 14.53 6.30
N ILE A 147 7.13 15.04 7.52
CA ILE A 147 6.82 16.45 7.83
C ILE A 147 7.68 17.39 7.00
N THR A 148 8.97 17.11 6.90
CA THR A 148 9.89 17.91 6.07
C THR A 148 9.47 17.89 4.59
N ALA A 149 9.13 16.72 4.06
CA ALA A 149 8.65 16.59 2.68
C ALA A 149 7.32 17.34 2.46
N MET A 150 6.40 17.29 3.42
CA MET A 150 5.14 18.04 3.39
C MET A 150 5.39 19.55 3.38
N ILE A 151 6.27 20.06 4.24
CA ILE A 151 6.63 21.49 4.28
C ILE A 151 7.19 21.94 2.92
N LEU A 152 8.15 21.17 2.37
CA LEU A 152 8.80 21.49 1.09
C LEU A 152 7.84 21.41 -0.11
N SER A 153 6.79 20.61 -0.01
CA SER A 153 5.75 20.51 -1.06
C SER A 153 4.51 21.38 -0.79
N GLY A 154 4.51 22.20 0.27
CA GLY A 154 3.41 23.10 0.59
C GLY A 154 2.18 22.41 1.16
N CYS A 155 2.29 21.16 1.64
CA CYS A 155 1.20 20.41 2.23
C CYS A 155 1.12 20.67 3.73
N SER A 156 0.09 21.38 4.18
CA SER A 156 -0.14 21.69 5.60
C SER A 156 -0.73 20.50 6.38
N ASP A 157 -1.30 19.53 5.68
CA ASP A 157 -1.97 18.37 6.26
C ASP A 157 -1.86 17.18 5.29
N ILE A 158 -1.95 15.95 5.83
CA ILE A 158 -1.89 14.71 5.04
C ILE A 158 -3.00 14.68 3.98
N SER A 159 -4.19 15.18 4.30
CA SER A 159 -5.33 15.26 3.36
C SER A 159 -5.11 16.20 2.17
N LYS A 160 -4.08 17.05 2.23
CA LYS A 160 -3.69 17.97 1.15
C LYS A 160 -2.62 17.39 0.22
N ILE A 161 -2.13 16.19 0.51
CA ILE A 161 -1.18 15.50 -0.36
C ILE A 161 -1.94 14.99 -1.58
N THR A 162 -1.58 15.51 -2.76
CA THR A 162 -2.14 15.12 -4.07
C THR A 162 -1.03 14.73 -5.03
N GLU A 163 -1.39 14.22 -6.20
CA GLU A 163 -0.43 13.87 -7.26
C GLU A 163 0.49 15.03 -7.67
N ASP A 164 0.10 16.28 -7.40
CA ASP A 164 0.88 17.47 -7.76
C ASP A 164 2.20 17.57 -6.98
N VAL A 165 2.35 16.89 -5.84
CA VAL A 165 3.59 16.87 -5.05
C VAL A 165 4.68 15.98 -5.63
N ILE A 166 4.37 15.16 -6.64
CA ILE A 166 5.30 14.24 -7.26
C ILE A 166 5.49 14.54 -8.75
N PHE A 167 6.74 14.42 -9.22
CA PHE A 167 7.02 14.46 -10.65
C PHE A 167 6.93 13.03 -11.23
N HIS A 168 6.00 12.84 -12.16
CA HIS A 168 5.91 11.61 -12.94
C HIS A 168 5.76 11.93 -14.43
N LYS A 169 6.48 11.21 -15.29
CA LYS A 169 6.50 11.48 -16.74
C LYS A 169 5.11 11.42 -17.40
N SER A 170 4.21 10.58 -16.90
CA SER A 170 2.83 10.49 -17.40
C SER A 170 1.96 11.69 -16.99
N PHE A 171 2.29 12.38 -15.88
CA PHE A 171 1.53 13.55 -15.43
C PHE A 171 1.96 14.83 -16.16
N SER A 172 3.22 14.91 -16.62
CA SER A 172 3.72 16.10 -17.33
C SER A 172 2.97 16.41 -18.63
N LYS A 173 2.21 15.43 -19.16
CA LYS A 173 1.39 15.64 -20.38
C LYS A 173 0.01 16.22 -20.10
N ARG A 174 -0.48 16.22 -18.85
CA ARG A 174 -1.86 16.63 -18.51
C ARG A 174 -2.02 18.09 -18.09
N ASN A 175 -1.00 18.77 -17.57
CA ASN A 175 -1.13 20.08 -16.93
C ASN A 175 -0.24 21.18 -17.57
N ARG A 176 -0.36 21.40 -18.89
CA ARG A 176 0.18 22.62 -19.53
C ARG A 176 -0.86 23.73 -19.74
N THR A 177 -1.87 23.80 -18.91
CA THR A 177 -2.73 24.98 -18.86
C THR A 177 -2.32 25.79 -17.63
N LEU A 178 -1.30 26.62 -17.78
CA LEU A 178 -1.01 27.70 -16.83
C LEU A 178 -2.27 28.57 -16.74
N ARG A 179 -3.02 28.46 -15.65
CA ARG A 179 -3.96 29.51 -15.29
C ARG A 179 -3.14 30.71 -14.83
N VAL A 180 -2.96 31.65 -15.72
CA VAL A 180 -2.49 33.00 -15.33
C VAL A 180 -3.59 33.56 -14.43
N VAL A 181 -3.31 33.68 -13.14
CA VAL A 181 -4.16 34.44 -12.22
C VAL A 181 -3.86 35.87 -12.50
N ASN A 182 -4.73 36.53 -13.27
CA ASN A 182 -4.72 37.96 -13.38
C ASN A 182 -5.14 38.53 -12.02
N GLY A 183 -4.22 39.27 -11.39
CA GLY A 183 -4.44 40.01 -10.15
C GLY A 183 -5.37 41.19 -10.34
#